data_b86a78313aab691a07c3342abaa85836
#
_entry.id   b86a78313aab691a07c3342abaa85836
#
_cell.length_a   1.000
_cell.length_b   1.000
_cell.length_c   1.000
_cell.angle_alpha   90.00
_cell.angle_beta   90.00
_cell.angle_gamma   90.00
#
_symmetry.space_group_name_H-M   'P 1'
#
loop_
_entity.id
_entity.type
_entity.pdbx_description
1 polymer ?
#
loop_
_entity_poly.entity_id
_entity_poly.type
_entity_poly.pdbx_seq_one_letter_code
_entity_poly.pdbx_strand_id
1 'polypeptide(L)'
;MLSKKKKFFILFGMVALLVITGGLNMALTKSEEDIQTTNFTSTSLLTSYRISKMETRNSMMEMYDSIIASSTDSNQIISTNALIADLASRMETETVLEGMIMASGYEDVVVTNTDGDYTVMVKSDGLTSDDVAKILGILVKETGVSATNVKISSV
;
A
#
# COMPACT_ATOMS: atom_id res chain seq x y z
N MET A 1 -52.60 21.04 -26.31
CA MET A 1 -52.16 19.81 -27.04
C MET A 1 -50.97 20.14 -27.94
N LEU A 2 -49.82 19.58 -27.69
CA LEU A 2 -48.65 19.81 -28.55
C LEU A 2 -48.87 19.17 -29.92
N SER A 3 -48.55 19.91 -30.99
CA SER A 3 -48.66 19.45 -32.37
C SER A 3 -47.81 18.18 -32.58
N LYS A 4 -48.31 17.25 -33.41
CA LYS A 4 -47.60 15.97 -33.72
C LYS A 4 -46.13 16.19 -34.14
N LYS A 5 -45.85 17.28 -34.85
CA LYS A 5 -44.49 17.67 -35.25
C LYS A 5 -43.60 18.03 -34.05
N LYS A 6 -44.12 18.74 -33.05
CA LYS A 6 -43.35 19.09 -31.84
C LYS A 6 -43.04 17.87 -30.97
N LYS A 7 -43.95 16.89 -30.90
CA LYS A 7 -43.73 15.62 -30.20
C LYS A 7 -42.61 14.79 -30.86
N PHE A 8 -42.60 14.79 -32.19
CA PHE A 8 -41.56 14.11 -32.97
C PHE A 8 -40.18 14.72 -32.78
N PHE A 9 -40.10 16.07 -32.76
CA PHE A 9 -38.82 16.75 -32.47
C PHE A 9 -38.32 16.52 -31.05
N ILE A 10 -39.19 16.45 -30.07
CA ILE A 10 -38.83 16.15 -28.68
C ILE A 10 -38.32 14.70 -28.55
N LEU A 11 -39.00 13.75 -29.21
CA LEU A 11 -38.59 12.35 -29.20
C LEU A 11 -37.27 12.15 -29.91
N PHE A 12 -37.04 12.82 -31.04
CA PHE A 12 -35.80 12.78 -31.79
C PHE A 12 -34.63 13.41 -30.98
N GLY A 13 -34.90 14.53 -30.28
CA GLY A 13 -33.93 15.17 -29.39
C GLY A 13 -33.53 14.26 -28.22
N MET A 14 -34.49 13.53 -27.61
CA MET A 14 -34.18 12.56 -26.55
C MET A 14 -33.33 11.38 -27.04
N VAL A 15 -33.63 10.85 -28.23
CA VAL A 15 -32.85 9.76 -28.83
C VAL A 15 -31.43 10.24 -29.19
N ALA A 16 -31.30 11.43 -29.75
CA ALA A 16 -30.00 12.01 -30.05
C ALA A 16 -29.15 12.22 -28.78
N LEU A 17 -29.76 12.66 -27.69
CA LEU A 17 -29.11 12.85 -26.39
C LEU A 17 -28.63 11.52 -25.79
N LEU A 18 -29.40 10.44 -25.92
CA LEU A 18 -29.02 9.10 -25.48
C LEU A 18 -27.85 8.54 -26.31
N VAL A 19 -27.82 8.80 -27.63
CA VAL A 19 -26.71 8.39 -28.49
C VAL A 19 -25.44 9.13 -28.15
N ILE A 20 -25.55 10.43 -27.87
CA ILE A 20 -24.39 11.26 -27.47
C ILE A 20 -23.85 10.82 -26.10
N THR A 21 -24.72 10.59 -25.12
CA THR A 21 -24.29 10.12 -23.78
C THR A 21 -23.74 8.70 -23.83
N GLY A 22 -24.32 7.81 -24.62
CA GLY A 22 -23.80 6.44 -24.85
C GLY A 22 -22.45 6.46 -25.56
N GLY A 23 -22.29 7.29 -26.59
CA GLY A 23 -21.03 7.47 -27.34
C GLY A 23 -19.92 8.08 -26.50
N LEU A 24 -20.24 9.10 -25.68
CA LEU A 24 -19.29 9.70 -24.73
C LEU A 24 -18.86 8.71 -23.64
N ASN A 25 -19.80 7.95 -23.12
CA ASN A 25 -19.47 6.91 -22.11
C ASN A 25 -18.58 5.82 -22.71
N MET A 26 -18.86 5.38 -23.93
CA MET A 26 -18.03 4.40 -24.63
C MET A 26 -16.64 4.95 -25.02
N ALA A 27 -16.54 6.25 -25.34
CA ALA A 27 -15.25 6.90 -25.61
C ALA A 27 -14.42 7.11 -24.34
N LEU A 28 -15.06 7.42 -23.19
CA LEU A 28 -14.42 7.53 -21.89
C LEU A 28 -14.02 6.16 -21.35
N THR A 29 -14.85 5.13 -21.52
CA THR A 29 -14.54 3.76 -21.09
C THR A 29 -13.43 3.14 -21.94
N LYS A 30 -13.29 3.53 -23.22
CA LYS A 30 -12.14 3.12 -24.04
C LYS A 30 -10.81 3.72 -23.61
N SER A 31 -10.82 4.81 -22.84
CA SER A 31 -9.61 5.36 -22.23
C SER A 31 -9.23 4.68 -20.91
N GLU A 32 -10.11 3.83 -20.36
CA GLU A 32 -9.83 3.05 -19.13
C GLU A 32 -9.55 1.57 -19.41
N GLU A 33 -9.69 1.09 -20.64
CA GLU A 33 -9.36 -0.29 -21.02
C GLU A 33 -7.91 -0.48 -21.50
N ASP A 34 -7.02 0.48 -21.29
CA ASP A 34 -5.61 0.17 -21.12
C ASP A 34 -5.32 -0.09 -19.62
N ILE A 35 -6.14 -0.91 -18.97
CA ILE A 35 -5.63 -1.80 -17.95
C ILE A 35 -4.70 -2.73 -18.71
N GLN A 36 -3.48 -2.23 -18.92
CA GLN A 36 -2.34 -3.10 -19.06
C GLN A 36 -2.53 -4.15 -17.97
N THR A 37 -2.75 -5.39 -18.34
CA THR A 37 -2.24 -6.53 -17.59
C THR A 37 -0.74 -6.23 -17.50
N THR A 38 -0.38 -5.31 -16.62
CA THR A 38 0.96 -5.19 -16.11
C THR A 38 1.22 -6.58 -15.56
N ASN A 39 2.05 -7.34 -16.24
CA ASN A 39 2.80 -8.38 -15.60
C ASN A 39 3.40 -7.68 -14.39
N PHE A 40 2.76 -7.83 -13.21
CA PHE A 40 3.30 -7.34 -11.97
C PHE A 40 4.59 -8.11 -11.78
N THR A 41 5.67 -7.52 -12.27
CA THR A 41 7.00 -8.05 -11.96
C THR A 41 7.16 -7.92 -10.46
N SER A 42 7.82 -8.88 -9.83
CA SER A 42 8.14 -8.88 -8.40
C SER A 42 8.63 -7.51 -7.91
N THR A 43 9.41 -6.82 -8.73
CA THR A 43 9.89 -5.44 -8.48
C THR A 43 8.76 -4.43 -8.37
N SER A 44 7.71 -4.52 -9.20
CA SER A 44 6.57 -3.58 -9.13
C SER A 44 5.70 -3.83 -7.90
N LEU A 45 5.56 -5.09 -7.45
CA LEU A 45 4.85 -5.45 -6.23
C LEU A 45 5.55 -4.89 -4.99
N LEU A 46 6.87 -5.11 -4.85
CA LEU A 46 7.64 -4.55 -3.73
C LEU A 46 7.63 -3.03 -3.72
N THR A 47 7.73 -2.39 -4.90
CA THR A 47 7.63 -0.93 -5.02
C THR A 47 6.27 -0.42 -4.59
N SER A 48 5.18 -1.04 -5.05
CA SER A 48 3.82 -0.67 -4.66
C SER A 48 3.61 -0.83 -3.16
N TYR A 49 4.14 -1.91 -2.57
CA TYR A 49 4.06 -2.15 -1.14
C TYR A 49 4.84 -1.11 -0.32
N ARG A 50 6.04 -0.70 -0.78
CA ARG A 50 6.80 0.40 -0.16
C ARG A 50 6.05 1.72 -0.19
N ILE A 51 5.42 2.04 -1.31
CA ILE A 51 4.61 3.26 -1.46
C ILE A 51 3.45 3.22 -0.47
N SER A 52 2.66 2.16 -0.44
CA SER A 52 1.53 2.01 0.50
C SER A 52 1.98 2.06 1.97
N LYS A 53 3.13 1.43 2.29
CA LYS A 53 3.75 1.49 3.62
C LYS A 53 4.10 2.93 4.00
N MET A 54 4.68 3.69 3.09
CA MET A 54 5.04 5.10 3.30
C MET A 54 3.81 6.00 3.43
N GLU A 55 2.80 5.82 2.59
CA GLU A 55 1.53 6.57 2.66
C GLU A 55 0.81 6.33 3.99
N THR A 56 0.73 5.08 4.43
CA THR A 56 0.14 4.73 5.73
C THR A 56 0.87 5.44 6.88
N ARG A 57 2.19 5.46 6.86
CA ARG A 57 3.01 6.12 7.89
C ARG A 57 2.84 7.63 7.89
N ASN A 58 2.82 8.24 6.71
CA ASN A 58 2.56 9.67 6.58
C ASN A 58 1.19 10.03 7.15
N SER A 59 0.15 9.25 6.84
CA SER A 59 -1.18 9.45 7.40
C SER A 59 -1.22 9.28 8.93
N MET A 60 -0.46 8.32 9.48
CA MET A 60 -0.33 8.17 10.94
C MET A 60 0.36 9.37 11.57
N MET A 61 1.44 9.88 10.97
CA MET A 61 2.14 11.07 11.45
C MET A 61 1.25 12.30 11.43
N GLU A 62 0.51 12.55 10.33
CA GLU A 62 -0.45 13.65 10.23
C GLU A 62 -1.55 13.55 11.28
N MET A 63 -2.03 12.33 11.55
CA MET A 63 -3.01 12.10 12.62
C MET A 63 -2.43 12.42 13.99
N TYR A 64 -1.20 11.99 14.30
CA TYR A 64 -0.55 12.27 15.57
C TYR A 64 -0.28 13.76 15.75
N ASP A 65 0.20 14.45 14.71
CA ASP A 65 0.40 15.90 14.72
C ASP A 65 -0.92 16.65 14.96
N SER A 66 -2.02 16.21 14.35
CA SER A 66 -3.36 16.76 14.58
C SER A 66 -3.82 16.58 16.04
N ILE A 67 -3.55 15.41 16.64
CA ILE A 67 -3.87 15.16 18.06
C ILE A 67 -3.07 16.11 18.96
N ILE A 68 -1.76 16.24 18.72
CA ILE A 68 -0.89 17.13 19.50
C ILE A 68 -1.36 18.59 19.37
N ALA A 69 -1.67 19.04 18.15
CA ALA A 69 -2.08 20.42 17.89
C ALA A 69 -3.45 20.76 18.50
N SER A 70 -4.36 19.79 18.61
CA SER A 70 -5.72 20.01 19.14
C SER A 70 -5.88 19.73 20.63
N SER A 71 -4.96 18.98 21.23
CA SER A 71 -5.05 18.58 22.63
C SER A 71 -4.56 19.65 23.59
N THR A 72 -5.31 19.85 24.68
CA THR A 72 -4.89 20.62 25.86
C THR A 72 -4.46 19.74 27.03
N ASP A 73 -4.59 18.41 26.89
CA ASP A 73 -4.19 17.44 27.88
C ASP A 73 -2.72 17.02 27.69
N SER A 74 -1.89 17.40 28.67
CA SER A 74 -0.47 17.07 28.66
C SER A 74 -0.18 15.57 28.61
N ASN A 75 -1.02 14.72 29.22
CA ASN A 75 -0.83 13.27 29.19
C ASN A 75 -1.10 12.71 27.80
N GLN A 76 -2.10 13.26 27.10
CA GLN A 76 -2.38 12.87 25.70
C GLN A 76 -1.24 13.29 24.78
N ILE A 77 -0.68 14.47 24.95
CA ILE A 77 0.48 14.92 24.18
C ILE A 77 1.70 14.03 24.43
N ILE A 78 1.99 13.69 25.68
CA ILE A 78 3.10 12.78 26.04
C ILE A 78 2.91 11.40 25.40
N SER A 79 1.72 10.84 25.54
CA SER A 79 1.43 9.50 24.96
C SER A 79 1.52 9.49 23.43
N THR A 80 1.06 10.56 22.78
CA THR A 80 1.15 10.68 21.31
C THR A 80 2.61 10.83 20.85
N ASN A 81 3.43 11.61 21.55
CA ASN A 81 4.86 11.68 21.27
C ASN A 81 5.57 10.33 21.44
N ALA A 82 5.15 9.51 22.41
CA ALA A 82 5.67 8.15 22.57
C ALA A 82 5.30 7.26 21.38
N LEU A 83 4.09 7.40 20.82
CA LEU A 83 3.68 6.66 19.60
C LEU A 83 4.50 7.09 18.37
N ILE A 84 4.82 8.37 18.23
CA ILE A 84 5.70 8.88 17.17
C ILE A 84 7.11 8.28 17.31
N ALA A 85 7.65 8.27 18.51
CA ALA A 85 8.97 7.70 18.78
C ALA A 85 9.01 6.19 18.51
N ASP A 86 7.97 5.47 18.89
CA ASP A 86 7.84 4.03 18.60
C ASP A 86 7.73 3.75 17.09
N LEU A 87 6.94 4.53 16.37
CA LEU A 87 6.85 4.43 14.91
C LEU A 87 8.21 4.67 14.24
N ALA A 88 8.95 5.69 14.67
CA ALA A 88 10.28 5.98 14.15
C ALA A 88 11.27 4.83 14.42
N SER A 89 11.26 4.26 15.63
CA SER A 89 12.10 3.12 16.01
C SER A 89 11.78 1.86 15.17
N ARG A 90 10.49 1.60 14.93
CA ARG A 90 10.08 0.49 14.05
C ARG A 90 10.58 0.70 12.62
N MET A 91 10.48 1.92 12.09
CA MET A 91 10.97 2.25 10.74
C MET A 91 12.48 2.05 10.61
N GLU A 92 13.25 2.44 11.64
CA GLU A 92 14.70 2.22 11.68
C GLU A 92 15.02 0.72 11.70
N THR A 93 14.38 -0.05 12.58
CA THR A 93 14.56 -1.50 12.67
C THR A 93 14.26 -2.21 11.36
N GLU A 94 13.18 -1.87 10.68
CA GLU A 94 12.84 -2.44 9.38
C GLU A 94 13.90 -2.13 8.32
N THR A 95 14.41 -0.89 8.30
CA THR A 95 15.48 -0.48 7.37
C THR A 95 16.77 -1.28 7.60
N VAL A 96 17.14 -1.48 8.85
CA VAL A 96 18.31 -2.29 9.23
C VAL A 96 18.11 -3.74 8.78
N LEU A 97 16.95 -4.33 9.05
CA LEU A 97 16.64 -5.70 8.66
C LEU A 97 16.64 -5.87 7.13
N GLU A 98 16.03 -4.94 6.38
CA GLU A 98 16.07 -4.94 4.91
C GLU A 98 17.53 -4.93 4.41
N GLY A 99 18.36 -4.05 4.98
CA GLY A 99 19.79 -3.98 4.65
C GLY A 99 20.56 -5.27 4.95
N MET A 100 20.31 -5.89 6.11
CA MET A 100 20.97 -7.15 6.50
C MET A 100 20.54 -8.32 5.60
N ILE A 101 19.26 -8.39 5.24
CA ILE A 101 18.76 -9.44 4.36
C ILE A 101 19.35 -9.25 2.95
N MET A 102 19.35 -8.05 2.39
CA MET A 102 20.00 -7.77 1.10
C MET A 102 21.50 -8.08 1.12
N ALA A 103 22.20 -7.71 2.19
CA ALA A 103 23.63 -8.05 2.35
C ALA A 103 23.89 -9.56 2.42
N SER A 104 22.87 -10.35 2.77
CA SER A 104 22.96 -11.82 2.80
C SER A 104 22.75 -12.49 1.43
N GLY A 105 22.51 -11.70 0.37
CA GLY A 105 22.50 -12.14 -1.02
C GLY A 105 21.14 -12.04 -1.74
N TYR A 106 20.12 -11.44 -1.13
CA TYR A 106 18.84 -11.21 -1.78
C TYR A 106 18.83 -9.88 -2.52
N GLU A 107 18.25 -9.85 -3.72
CA GLU A 107 18.26 -8.69 -4.61
C GLU A 107 17.41 -7.54 -4.06
N ASP A 108 16.23 -7.85 -3.55
CA ASP A 108 15.30 -6.87 -3.01
C ASP A 108 14.40 -7.49 -1.94
N VAL A 109 14.08 -6.71 -0.91
CA VAL A 109 13.27 -7.15 0.22
C VAL A 109 12.51 -5.97 0.83
N VAL A 110 11.32 -6.26 1.34
CA VAL A 110 10.55 -5.33 2.17
C VAL A 110 10.22 -6.00 3.48
N VAL A 111 10.55 -5.33 4.58
CA VAL A 111 10.19 -5.75 5.94
C VAL A 111 9.16 -4.79 6.51
N THR A 112 8.15 -5.32 7.18
CA THR A 112 7.16 -4.53 7.91
C THR A 112 6.98 -5.10 9.31
N ASN A 113 7.01 -4.23 10.30
CA ASN A 113 6.70 -4.56 11.69
C ASN A 113 5.36 -3.92 12.08
N THR A 114 4.40 -4.76 12.48
CA THR A 114 3.11 -4.33 13.01
C THR A 114 2.95 -4.95 14.39
N ASP A 115 3.12 -4.14 15.43
CA ASP A 115 2.96 -4.51 16.84
C ASP A 115 3.75 -5.78 17.27
N GLY A 116 4.95 -5.94 16.68
CA GLY A 116 5.84 -7.06 16.97
C GLY A 116 5.69 -8.25 16.02
N ASP A 117 4.73 -8.22 15.10
CA ASP A 117 4.62 -9.18 14.01
C ASP A 117 5.38 -8.68 12.77
N TYR A 118 6.28 -9.49 12.27
CA TYR A 118 7.12 -9.16 11.11
C TYR A 118 6.61 -9.86 9.85
N THR A 119 6.42 -9.08 8.81
CA THR A 119 6.17 -9.59 7.44
C THR A 119 7.37 -9.24 6.58
N VAL A 120 7.96 -10.25 5.94
CA VAL A 120 9.11 -10.14 5.05
C VAL A 120 8.70 -10.60 3.66
N MET A 121 8.80 -9.73 2.68
CA MET A 121 8.60 -10.03 1.27
C MET A 121 9.93 -9.93 0.53
N VAL A 122 10.35 -11.00 -0.10
CA VAL A 122 11.64 -11.13 -0.75
C VAL A 122 11.48 -11.32 -2.24
N LYS A 123 12.20 -10.57 -3.05
CA LYS A 123 12.28 -10.78 -4.49
C LYS A 123 13.03 -12.09 -4.77
N SER A 124 12.28 -13.12 -5.14
CA SER A 124 12.82 -14.44 -5.45
C SER A 124 11.78 -15.27 -6.20
N ASP A 125 12.20 -16.05 -7.18
CA ASP A 125 11.36 -17.03 -7.88
C ASP A 125 10.87 -18.17 -6.97
N GLY A 126 11.41 -18.27 -5.76
CA GLY A 126 11.04 -19.21 -4.71
C GLY A 126 12.08 -19.24 -3.60
N LEU A 127 11.64 -19.35 -2.35
CA LEU A 127 12.49 -19.47 -1.18
C LEU A 127 12.59 -20.93 -0.77
N THR A 128 13.83 -21.41 -0.61
CA THR A 128 14.10 -22.73 -0.02
C THR A 128 13.91 -22.69 1.51
N SER A 129 13.85 -23.86 2.14
CA SER A 129 13.82 -23.94 3.61
C SER A 129 15.04 -23.30 4.27
N ASP A 130 16.21 -23.39 3.62
CA ASP A 130 17.46 -22.78 4.09
C ASP A 130 17.40 -21.25 3.99
N ASP A 131 16.82 -20.71 2.91
CA ASP A 131 16.59 -19.26 2.76
C ASP A 131 15.68 -18.74 3.87
N VAL A 132 14.57 -19.43 4.10
CA VAL A 132 13.61 -19.05 5.17
C VAL A 132 14.31 -19.11 6.53
N ALA A 133 15.09 -20.15 6.81
CA ALA A 133 15.82 -20.28 8.06
C ALA A 133 16.87 -19.17 8.24
N LYS A 134 17.56 -18.78 7.16
CA LYS A 134 18.57 -17.72 7.16
C LYS A 134 17.93 -16.35 7.44
N ILE A 135 16.84 -16.02 6.75
CA ILE A 135 16.10 -14.76 6.94
C ILE A 135 15.53 -14.70 8.35
N LEU A 136 14.87 -15.77 8.80
CA LEU A 136 14.34 -15.88 10.16
C LEU A 136 15.44 -15.69 11.21
N GLY A 137 16.62 -16.30 11.00
CA GLY A 137 17.77 -16.16 11.89
C GLY A 137 18.24 -14.71 12.02
N ILE A 138 18.22 -13.93 10.94
CA ILE A 138 18.54 -12.50 10.97
C ILE A 138 17.53 -11.75 11.86
N LEU A 139 16.23 -11.94 11.62
CA LEU A 139 15.18 -11.26 12.38
C LEU A 139 15.26 -11.60 13.87
N VAL A 140 15.33 -12.88 14.22
CA VAL A 140 15.39 -13.34 15.61
C VAL A 140 16.62 -12.79 16.32
N LYS A 141 17.78 -12.79 15.66
CA LYS A 141 19.04 -12.29 16.23
C LYS A 141 19.00 -10.79 16.49
N GLU A 142 18.43 -10.02 15.56
CA GLU A 142 18.43 -8.55 15.64
C GLU A 142 17.35 -8.02 16.56
N THR A 143 16.16 -8.63 16.55
CA THR A 143 14.99 -8.09 17.26
C THR A 143 14.57 -8.91 18.48
N GLY A 144 15.02 -10.14 18.62
CA GLY A 144 14.54 -11.07 19.64
C GLY A 144 13.13 -11.61 19.37
N VAL A 145 12.56 -11.37 18.19
CA VAL A 145 11.20 -11.79 17.84
C VAL A 145 11.04 -13.30 17.87
N SER A 146 9.88 -13.79 18.32
CA SER A 146 9.56 -15.22 18.20
C SER A 146 9.35 -15.61 16.74
N ALA A 147 9.83 -16.79 16.34
CA ALA A 147 9.62 -17.32 14.99
C ALA A 147 8.13 -17.41 14.61
N THR A 148 7.23 -17.53 15.57
CA THR A 148 5.78 -17.58 15.34
C THR A 148 5.20 -16.23 14.86
N ASN A 149 5.92 -15.14 15.13
CA ASN A 149 5.53 -13.77 14.77
C ASN A 149 6.23 -13.29 13.51
N VAL A 150 6.82 -14.21 12.73
CA VAL A 150 7.51 -13.87 11.47
C VAL A 150 6.85 -14.59 10.32
N LYS A 151 6.42 -13.83 9.32
CA LYS A 151 5.88 -14.33 8.06
C LYS A 151 6.84 -13.96 6.93
N ILE A 152 7.33 -14.96 6.20
CA ILE A 152 8.25 -14.78 5.07
C ILE A 152 7.59 -15.29 3.80
N SER A 153 7.65 -14.52 2.73
CA SER A 153 7.10 -14.86 1.41
C SER A 153 8.01 -14.40 0.28
N SER A 154 8.05 -15.17 -0.80
CA SER A 154 8.62 -14.75 -2.08
C SER A 154 7.60 -13.99 -2.92
N VAL A 155 8.06 -13.04 -3.74
CA VAL A 155 7.29 -12.24 -4.70
C VAL A 155 8.06 -12.06 -5.99
#